data_eefae67e3c7b879a55508d6e603aa573
#
_entry.id   eefae67e3c7b879a55508d6e603aa573
#
_cell.length_a   1.000
_cell.length_b   1.000
_cell.length_c   1.000
_cell.angle_alpha   90.00
_cell.angle_beta   90.00
_cell.angle_gamma   90.00
#
_symmetry.space_group_name_H-M   'P 1'
#
loop_
_entity.id
_entity.type
_entity.pdbx_description
1 polymer ?
#
loop_
_entity_poly.entity_id
_entity_poly.type
_entity_poly.pdbx_seq_one_letter_code
_entity_poly.pdbx_strand_id
1 'polypeptide(L)'
;MREPADVLSWTEDPRPDQGISFLGSDGWDFWSYQRLAESAGLMAGALAGSGVEPGDVVVAVLPSGPQFVVTFFGAMLAGATVSPVAPAAVWHQSGQYNAHLTRVLGVARPKKVVTEAKKVAQFSDAVTAAGSELVSYEDLLASGEPFRTEPAELALLQLTSGSSGNPKGVRVSRRALASNMRAIHHWLDLGDRPRSAHWMPFHHDMGLIGGLLMPAAHQADCWSLRPGDFVRDPLAYLRCFGEAGGAEIGTMPNFGLDQVIRRVTPDRLSGMDFSSWRSVVVGAERLDPVVFEQFTALLAPFGFERSALTPAYGLAEATLAVSGLTRRREPRYVRLDEEGRAVDTGGTPGALVGCGTPVEGVDVRVVDDDGNPVPEGTVGEIVVSGTSLADGYVSNVADSASLTAFAGAELKTGDAGLLLDGELFPVGRLGDSMKVRGRALFAEDLEVALRELGMPGHAVAVLLGSRGTEPVAVAVLEEVPEDMVARVTKLLAHLTAGVAIDVVRGPFRTIERTTSGKPRRRTMWQRYLAGELLPLDAGTPG
;
A
#
# COMPACT_ATOMS: atom_id res chain seq x y z
N MET A 1 15.81 -4.36 25.18
CA MET A 1 15.27 -4.28 23.82
C MET A 1 16.17 -3.36 22.99
N ARG A 2 16.74 -3.85 21.88
CA ARG A 2 17.42 -2.96 20.92
C ARG A 2 16.32 -2.34 20.04
N GLU A 3 16.02 -1.08 20.25
CA GLU A 3 15.22 -0.31 19.30
C GLU A 3 15.98 -0.21 17.97
N PRO A 4 15.29 -0.25 16.82
CA PRO A 4 15.93 -0.02 15.53
C PRO A 4 16.43 1.43 15.45
N ALA A 5 17.70 1.64 15.82
CA ALA A 5 18.29 2.97 15.80
C ALA A 5 18.60 3.46 14.39
N ASP A 6 18.95 2.56 13.49
CA ASP A 6 19.25 2.81 12.08
C ASP A 6 18.88 1.58 11.24
N VAL A 7 18.36 1.83 10.05
CA VAL A 7 17.95 0.78 9.10
C VAL A 7 19.13 -0.08 8.60
N LEU A 8 20.37 0.39 8.72
CA LEU A 8 21.60 -0.31 8.31
C LEU A 8 22.34 -0.97 9.48
N SER A 9 21.95 -0.75 10.74
CA SER A 9 22.68 -1.25 11.92
C SER A 9 22.87 -2.77 11.93
N TRP A 10 21.91 -3.53 11.36
CA TRP A 10 21.98 -4.97 11.26
C TRP A 10 23.15 -5.49 10.37
N THR A 11 23.65 -4.66 9.44
CA THR A 11 24.77 -5.02 8.55
C THR A 11 26.13 -4.99 9.24
N GLU A 12 26.23 -4.46 10.46
CA GLU A 12 27.47 -4.38 11.23
C GLU A 12 27.77 -5.67 12.02
N ASP A 13 26.70 -6.33 12.50
CA ASP A 13 26.78 -7.60 13.24
C ASP A 13 25.66 -8.53 12.74
N PRO A 14 25.76 -9.01 11.48
CA PRO A 14 24.72 -9.77 10.85
C PRO A 14 24.67 -11.23 11.34
N ARG A 15 23.49 -11.70 11.68
CA ARG A 15 23.28 -13.06 12.21
C ARG A 15 23.37 -14.11 11.11
N PRO A 16 24.07 -15.23 11.35
CA PRO A 16 24.18 -16.33 10.40
C PRO A 16 23.00 -17.30 10.44
N ASP A 17 22.26 -17.34 11.54
CA ASP A 17 21.21 -18.32 11.85
C ASP A 17 19.79 -17.78 11.70
N GLN A 18 19.64 -16.49 11.44
CA GLN A 18 18.37 -15.81 11.18
C GLN A 18 18.40 -15.10 9.84
N GLY A 19 17.21 -14.93 9.23
CA GLY A 19 17.17 -14.35 7.90
C GLY A 19 15.79 -14.32 7.28
N ILE A 20 15.78 -14.16 5.96
CA ILE A 20 14.56 -14.10 5.15
C ILE A 20 14.47 -15.34 4.28
N SER A 21 13.36 -16.05 4.38
CA SER A 21 13.00 -17.14 3.48
C SER A 21 12.14 -16.60 2.35
N PHE A 22 12.59 -16.75 1.12
CA PHE A 22 11.86 -16.31 -0.07
C PHE A 22 11.18 -17.51 -0.74
N LEU A 23 9.88 -17.38 -1.06
CA LEU A 23 9.18 -18.43 -1.79
C LEU A 23 9.59 -18.41 -3.27
N GLY A 24 10.22 -19.51 -3.72
CA GLY A 24 10.60 -19.77 -5.10
C GLY A 24 9.77 -20.89 -5.73
N SER A 25 10.12 -21.27 -6.97
CA SER A 25 9.50 -22.42 -7.68
C SER A 25 9.72 -23.76 -6.98
N ASP A 26 10.87 -23.91 -6.32
CA ASP A 26 11.34 -25.17 -5.73
C ASP A 26 11.15 -25.21 -4.20
N GLY A 27 10.42 -24.23 -3.64
CA GLY A 27 10.18 -24.09 -2.21
C GLY A 27 10.83 -22.84 -1.63
N TRP A 28 11.09 -22.87 -0.33
CA TRP A 28 11.68 -21.75 0.39
C TRP A 28 13.20 -21.70 0.22
N ASP A 29 13.72 -20.54 -0.25
CA ASP A 29 15.16 -20.22 -0.33
C ASP A 29 15.53 -19.31 0.85
N PHE A 30 16.28 -19.85 1.81
CA PHE A 30 16.69 -19.13 3.02
C PHE A 30 17.97 -18.34 2.77
N TRP A 31 17.90 -17.04 3.11
CA TRP A 31 19.02 -16.11 3.09
C TRP A 31 19.27 -15.56 4.49
N SER A 32 20.36 -15.99 5.13
CA SER A 32 20.75 -15.46 6.43
C SER A 32 21.07 -13.95 6.33
N TYR A 33 20.92 -13.22 7.44
CA TYR A 33 21.32 -11.82 7.49
C TYR A 33 22.81 -11.65 7.18
N GLN A 34 23.66 -12.59 7.58
CA GLN A 34 25.06 -12.58 7.20
C GLN A 34 25.23 -12.64 5.68
N ARG A 35 24.59 -13.59 5.00
CA ARG A 35 24.67 -13.70 3.52
C ARG A 35 24.13 -12.45 2.83
N LEU A 36 23.04 -11.88 3.35
CA LEU A 36 22.45 -10.64 2.82
C LEU A 36 23.40 -9.46 2.99
N ALA A 37 24.04 -9.31 4.15
CA ALA A 37 24.97 -8.22 4.43
C ALA A 37 26.25 -8.32 3.58
N GLU A 38 26.83 -9.51 3.45
CA GLU A 38 27.98 -9.78 2.57
C GLU A 38 27.66 -9.42 1.12
N SER A 39 26.50 -9.90 0.61
CA SER A 39 26.07 -9.60 -0.76
C SER A 39 25.76 -8.12 -0.97
N ALA A 40 25.17 -7.45 0.03
CA ALA A 40 24.91 -5.99 -0.02
C ALA A 40 26.23 -5.19 -0.02
N GLY A 41 27.25 -5.62 0.72
CA GLY A 41 28.59 -5.02 0.70
C GLY A 41 29.25 -5.12 -0.68
N LEU A 42 29.14 -6.29 -1.34
CA LEU A 42 29.63 -6.48 -2.72
C LEU A 42 28.87 -5.58 -3.70
N MET A 43 27.56 -5.51 -3.60
CA MET A 43 26.72 -4.63 -4.43
C MET A 43 27.07 -3.16 -4.22
N ALA A 44 27.37 -2.74 -2.99
CA ALA A 44 27.80 -1.37 -2.69
C ALA A 44 29.11 -1.02 -3.41
N GLY A 45 30.09 -1.93 -3.38
CA GLY A 45 31.36 -1.73 -4.07
C GLY A 45 31.21 -1.70 -5.59
N ALA A 46 30.36 -2.56 -6.15
CA ALA A 46 30.07 -2.52 -7.58
C ALA A 46 29.39 -1.22 -8.03
N LEU A 47 28.43 -0.73 -7.24
CA LEU A 47 27.77 0.56 -7.50
C LEU A 47 28.76 1.72 -7.42
N ALA A 48 29.57 1.80 -6.36
CA ALA A 48 30.61 2.82 -6.21
C ALA A 48 31.65 2.74 -7.34
N GLY A 49 32.14 1.54 -7.66
CA GLY A 49 33.07 1.29 -8.77
C GLY A 49 32.51 1.66 -10.14
N SER A 50 31.19 1.62 -10.30
CA SER A 50 30.47 2.03 -11.53
C SER A 50 30.12 3.53 -11.55
N GLY A 51 30.63 4.33 -10.59
CA GLY A 51 30.48 5.78 -10.55
C GLY A 51 29.24 6.30 -9.81
N VAL A 52 28.63 5.49 -8.93
CA VAL A 52 27.61 5.98 -7.99
C VAL A 52 28.32 6.68 -6.83
N GLU A 53 27.94 7.91 -6.57
CA GLU A 53 28.45 8.77 -5.50
C GLU A 53 27.42 8.95 -4.38
N PRO A 54 27.85 9.29 -3.15
CA PRO A 54 26.93 9.61 -2.07
C PRO A 54 25.92 10.71 -2.45
N GLY A 55 24.63 10.43 -2.23
CA GLY A 55 23.53 11.31 -2.60
C GLY A 55 22.92 11.05 -3.99
N ASP A 56 23.56 10.26 -4.84
CA ASP A 56 22.96 9.81 -6.10
C ASP A 56 21.72 8.95 -5.83
N VAL A 57 20.80 8.90 -6.81
CA VAL A 57 19.63 8.01 -6.75
C VAL A 57 19.91 6.73 -7.54
N VAL A 58 19.65 5.60 -6.92
CA VAL A 58 19.63 4.27 -7.55
C VAL A 58 18.20 3.75 -7.59
N VAL A 59 17.69 3.48 -8.78
CA VAL A 59 16.37 2.86 -8.98
C VAL A 59 16.52 1.35 -9.06
N ALA A 60 15.74 0.62 -8.25
CA ALA A 60 15.65 -0.84 -8.28
C ALA A 60 14.35 -1.28 -8.99
N VAL A 61 14.47 -1.83 -10.20
CA VAL A 61 13.35 -2.43 -10.96
C VAL A 61 13.48 -3.94 -10.88
N LEU A 62 13.23 -4.47 -9.68
CA LEU A 62 13.44 -5.87 -9.33
C LEU A 62 12.18 -6.45 -8.64
N PRO A 63 11.86 -7.74 -8.84
CA PRO A 63 10.81 -8.39 -8.08
C PRO A 63 11.16 -8.49 -6.59
N SER A 64 10.16 -8.58 -5.72
CA SER A 64 10.37 -8.88 -4.30
C SER A 64 11.12 -10.20 -4.16
N GLY A 65 12.33 -10.14 -3.61
CA GLY A 65 13.23 -11.28 -3.51
C GLY A 65 14.65 -10.87 -3.10
N PRO A 66 15.59 -11.82 -3.01
CA PRO A 66 16.93 -11.54 -2.51
C PRO A 66 17.69 -10.51 -3.36
N GLN A 67 17.50 -10.50 -4.68
CA GLN A 67 18.13 -9.52 -5.58
C GLN A 67 17.71 -8.08 -5.24
N PHE A 68 16.42 -7.88 -4.94
CA PHE A 68 15.92 -6.58 -4.49
C PHE A 68 16.56 -6.17 -3.16
N VAL A 69 16.60 -7.07 -2.18
CA VAL A 69 17.14 -6.82 -0.84
C VAL A 69 18.62 -6.44 -0.93
N VAL A 70 19.41 -7.21 -1.66
CA VAL A 70 20.85 -6.96 -1.88
C VAL A 70 21.07 -5.62 -2.58
N THR A 71 20.30 -5.30 -3.62
CA THR A 71 20.40 -4.02 -4.34
C THR A 71 20.01 -2.85 -3.45
N PHE A 72 18.90 -2.99 -2.69
CA PHE A 72 18.38 -1.95 -1.80
C PHE A 72 19.42 -1.57 -0.73
N PHE A 73 19.89 -2.54 0.05
CA PHE A 73 20.86 -2.27 1.10
C PHE A 73 22.25 -1.95 0.54
N GLY A 74 22.64 -2.56 -0.59
CA GLY A 74 23.89 -2.23 -1.27
C GLY A 74 23.96 -0.77 -1.73
N ALA A 75 22.87 -0.25 -2.31
CA ALA A 75 22.80 1.15 -2.69
C ALA A 75 22.87 2.09 -1.47
N MET A 76 22.18 1.76 -0.37
CA MET A 76 22.29 2.53 0.88
C MET A 76 23.71 2.50 1.46
N LEU A 77 24.40 1.34 1.43
CA LEU A 77 25.79 1.20 1.88
C LEU A 77 26.77 1.96 0.98
N ALA A 78 26.44 2.14 -0.30
CA ALA A 78 27.19 3.00 -1.23
C ALA A 78 26.90 4.50 -1.04
N GLY A 79 26.07 4.88 -0.07
CA GLY A 79 25.68 6.27 0.19
C GLY A 79 24.61 6.80 -0.75
N ALA A 80 23.96 5.95 -1.54
CA ALA A 80 22.92 6.36 -2.46
C ALA A 80 21.53 6.38 -1.82
N THR A 81 20.64 7.21 -2.37
CA THR A 81 19.19 7.16 -2.11
C THR A 81 18.57 6.07 -2.97
N VAL A 82 17.76 5.19 -2.38
CA VAL A 82 17.11 4.11 -3.13
C VAL A 82 15.70 4.49 -3.55
N SER A 83 15.34 4.18 -4.80
CA SER A 83 13.97 4.32 -5.28
C SER A 83 13.46 2.98 -5.83
N PRO A 84 12.58 2.27 -5.10
CA PRO A 84 11.98 1.04 -5.57
C PRO A 84 10.93 1.33 -6.64
N VAL A 85 10.97 0.58 -7.74
CA VAL A 85 10.00 0.69 -8.84
C VAL A 85 9.38 -0.67 -9.12
N ALA A 86 8.06 -0.68 -9.31
CA ALA A 86 7.34 -1.91 -9.66
C ALA A 86 7.91 -2.53 -10.95
N PRO A 87 8.30 -3.81 -10.95
CA PRO A 87 8.68 -4.49 -12.17
C PRO A 87 7.48 -4.65 -13.11
N ALA A 88 7.74 -4.83 -14.42
CA ALA A 88 6.67 -5.09 -15.38
C ALA A 88 5.88 -6.34 -14.98
N ALA A 89 4.59 -6.21 -14.80
CA ALA A 89 3.73 -7.37 -14.61
C ALA A 89 3.61 -8.16 -15.93
N VAL A 90 3.40 -9.48 -15.82
CA VAL A 90 3.37 -10.41 -16.96
C VAL A 90 2.35 -10.01 -18.04
N TRP A 91 1.31 -9.28 -17.63
CA TRP A 91 0.21 -8.82 -18.52
C TRP A 91 0.37 -7.39 -19.08
N HIS A 92 1.43 -6.65 -18.69
CA HIS A 92 1.67 -5.34 -19.30
C HIS A 92 2.16 -5.50 -20.73
N GLN A 93 1.53 -4.78 -21.67
CA GLN A 93 2.14 -4.58 -22.97
C GLN A 93 3.46 -3.81 -22.78
N SER A 94 4.54 -4.28 -23.36
CA SER A 94 5.90 -3.72 -23.16
C SER A 94 5.96 -2.21 -23.41
N GLY A 95 5.25 -1.70 -24.40
CA GLY A 95 5.20 -0.26 -24.69
C GLY A 95 4.56 0.60 -23.60
N GLN A 96 3.47 0.13 -22.99
CA GLN A 96 2.79 0.87 -21.92
C GLN A 96 3.66 0.92 -20.64
N TYR A 97 4.32 -0.19 -20.31
CA TYR A 97 5.20 -0.22 -19.16
C TYR A 97 6.43 0.69 -19.36
N ASN A 98 7.06 0.67 -20.54
CA ASN A 98 8.22 1.51 -20.84
C ASN A 98 7.86 3.01 -20.80
N ALA A 99 6.69 3.40 -21.29
CA ALA A 99 6.20 4.77 -21.16
C ALA A 99 5.96 5.17 -19.69
N HIS A 100 5.47 4.24 -18.87
CA HIS A 100 5.35 4.46 -17.43
C HIS A 100 6.73 4.58 -16.76
N LEU A 101 7.66 3.67 -17.08
CA LEU A 101 9.02 3.67 -16.55
C LEU A 101 9.75 4.97 -16.89
N THR A 102 9.67 5.46 -18.15
CA THR A 102 10.27 6.74 -18.53
C THR A 102 9.74 7.92 -17.68
N ARG A 103 8.44 7.97 -17.41
CA ARG A 103 7.87 9.02 -16.55
C ARG A 103 8.37 8.93 -15.11
N VAL A 104 8.42 7.72 -14.56
CA VAL A 104 8.94 7.46 -13.21
C VAL A 104 10.40 7.87 -13.09
N LEU A 105 11.24 7.47 -14.07
CA LEU A 105 12.66 7.82 -14.10
C LEU A 105 12.86 9.33 -14.30
N GLY A 106 11.99 10.01 -15.04
CA GLY A 106 11.98 11.47 -15.17
C GLY A 106 11.76 12.21 -13.85
N VAL A 107 11.01 11.60 -12.92
CA VAL A 107 10.82 12.12 -11.55
C VAL A 107 12.03 11.76 -10.67
N ALA A 108 12.44 10.50 -10.66
CA ALA A 108 13.51 10.00 -9.78
C ALA A 108 14.91 10.50 -10.21
N ARG A 109 15.15 10.73 -11.49
CA ARG A 109 16.43 11.13 -12.11
C ARG A 109 17.61 10.29 -11.59
N PRO A 110 17.54 8.94 -11.70
CA PRO A 110 18.56 8.11 -11.10
C PRO A 110 19.87 8.14 -11.88
N LYS A 111 20.98 7.98 -11.18
CA LYS A 111 22.30 7.70 -11.76
C LYS A 111 22.31 6.33 -12.42
N LYS A 112 21.77 5.33 -11.71
CA LYS A 112 21.71 3.95 -12.17
C LYS A 112 20.29 3.38 -12.00
N VAL A 113 19.92 2.51 -12.95
CA VAL A 113 18.73 1.66 -12.88
C VAL A 113 19.20 0.21 -12.86
N VAL A 114 18.91 -0.50 -11.77
CA VAL A 114 19.30 -1.90 -11.59
C VAL A 114 18.11 -2.80 -11.90
N THR A 115 18.32 -3.82 -12.74
CA THR A 115 17.31 -4.80 -13.11
C THR A 115 17.90 -6.20 -13.29
N GLU A 116 17.07 -7.23 -13.51
CA GLU A 116 17.56 -8.57 -13.87
C GLU A 116 18.18 -8.56 -15.29
N ALA A 117 19.25 -9.31 -15.53
CA ALA A 117 19.94 -9.38 -16.83
C ALA A 117 18.97 -9.67 -18.00
N LYS A 118 18.00 -10.58 -17.79
CA LYS A 118 16.98 -10.93 -18.79
C LYS A 118 16.03 -9.76 -19.17
N LYS A 119 16.02 -8.67 -18.39
CA LYS A 119 15.16 -7.48 -18.57
C LYS A 119 15.89 -6.27 -19.16
N VAL A 120 17.22 -6.30 -19.22
CA VAL A 120 18.04 -5.19 -19.72
C VAL A 120 17.58 -4.74 -21.12
N ALA A 121 17.45 -5.67 -22.06
CA ALA A 121 17.00 -5.33 -23.41
C ALA A 121 15.58 -4.72 -23.46
N GLN A 122 14.69 -5.14 -22.55
CA GLN A 122 13.32 -4.63 -22.46
C GLN A 122 13.25 -3.18 -21.99
N PHE A 123 14.16 -2.75 -21.09
CA PHE A 123 14.09 -1.44 -20.43
C PHE A 123 15.10 -0.42 -20.98
N SER A 124 16.02 -0.85 -21.88
CA SER A 124 17.11 -0.03 -22.41
C SER A 124 16.64 1.31 -22.97
N ASP A 125 15.64 1.30 -23.85
CA ASP A 125 15.13 2.51 -24.50
C ASP A 125 14.53 3.50 -23.48
N ALA A 126 13.73 3.00 -22.52
CA ALA A 126 13.10 3.83 -21.49
C ALA A 126 14.13 4.47 -20.57
N VAL A 127 15.19 3.73 -20.19
CA VAL A 127 16.25 4.22 -19.30
C VAL A 127 17.16 5.21 -20.03
N THR A 128 17.53 4.94 -21.28
CA THR A 128 18.29 5.85 -22.13
C THR A 128 17.54 7.16 -22.36
N ALA A 129 16.24 7.09 -22.67
CA ALA A 129 15.39 8.27 -22.83
C ALA A 129 15.30 9.14 -21.57
N ALA A 130 15.49 8.54 -20.38
CA ALA A 130 15.53 9.25 -19.10
C ALA A 130 16.93 9.81 -18.76
N GLY A 131 17.94 9.55 -19.60
CA GLY A 131 19.33 10.00 -19.35
C GLY A 131 20.05 9.25 -18.23
N SER A 132 19.59 8.02 -17.92
CA SER A 132 20.12 7.17 -16.85
C SER A 132 20.89 5.98 -17.43
N GLU A 133 21.67 5.31 -16.61
CA GLU A 133 22.40 4.10 -17.01
C GLU A 133 21.71 2.85 -16.49
N LEU A 134 21.47 1.89 -17.39
CA LEU A 134 20.87 0.59 -17.08
C LEU A 134 21.95 -0.45 -16.84
N VAL A 135 21.87 -1.14 -15.69
CA VAL A 135 22.84 -2.18 -15.32
C VAL A 135 22.08 -3.43 -14.85
N SER A 136 22.68 -4.61 -15.07
CA SER A 136 22.11 -5.84 -14.53
C SER A 136 22.59 -6.08 -13.10
N TYR A 137 21.72 -6.65 -12.28
CA TYR A 137 22.05 -7.11 -10.94
C TYR A 137 23.21 -8.11 -10.96
N GLU A 138 23.16 -9.05 -11.91
CA GLU A 138 24.12 -10.16 -12.03
C GLU A 138 25.53 -9.65 -12.36
N ASP A 139 25.64 -8.69 -13.31
CA ASP A 139 26.93 -8.12 -13.70
C ASP A 139 27.53 -7.27 -12.58
N LEU A 140 26.70 -6.47 -11.89
CA LEU A 140 27.14 -5.68 -10.73
C LEU A 140 27.68 -6.60 -9.62
N LEU A 141 26.92 -7.61 -9.23
CA LEU A 141 27.32 -8.48 -8.12
C LEU A 141 28.61 -9.25 -8.43
N ALA A 142 28.80 -9.66 -9.69
CA ALA A 142 30.02 -10.38 -10.12
C ALA A 142 31.28 -9.51 -10.10
N SER A 143 31.16 -8.18 -10.18
CA SER A 143 32.30 -7.23 -10.20
C SER A 143 32.55 -6.54 -8.86
N GLY A 144 31.74 -6.83 -7.83
CA GLY A 144 31.77 -6.12 -6.56
C GLY A 144 32.88 -6.57 -5.63
N GLU A 145 33.41 -5.62 -4.89
CA GLU A 145 34.24 -5.85 -3.70
C GLU A 145 33.54 -5.23 -2.48
N PRO A 146 33.76 -5.73 -1.26
CA PRO A 146 33.10 -5.20 -0.07
C PRO A 146 33.38 -3.71 0.11
N PHE A 147 32.33 -2.92 0.22
CA PHE A 147 32.40 -1.46 0.35
C PHE A 147 31.32 -0.93 1.27
N ARG A 148 31.63 0.15 1.98
CA ARG A 148 30.70 0.92 2.80
C ARG A 148 31.16 2.36 2.89
N THR A 149 30.22 3.29 2.82
CA THR A 149 30.46 4.71 3.07
C THR A 149 29.37 5.28 3.97
N GLU A 150 29.44 6.56 4.32
CA GLU A 150 28.38 7.24 5.06
C GLU A 150 27.08 7.22 4.26
N PRO A 151 25.97 6.75 4.83
CA PRO A 151 24.69 6.74 4.14
C PRO A 151 24.18 8.14 3.86
N ALA A 152 23.46 8.32 2.75
CA ALA A 152 22.79 9.57 2.41
C ALA A 152 21.79 9.99 3.50
N GLU A 153 21.58 11.31 3.68
CA GLU A 153 20.52 11.84 4.54
C GLU A 153 19.13 11.41 4.05
N LEU A 154 18.92 11.42 2.73
CA LEU A 154 17.74 10.88 2.09
C LEU A 154 17.89 9.37 1.92
N ALA A 155 17.13 8.60 2.72
CA ALA A 155 17.21 7.15 2.68
C ALA A 155 16.46 6.56 1.48
N LEU A 156 15.27 7.11 1.18
CA LEU A 156 14.31 6.51 0.28
C LEU A 156 13.62 7.58 -0.55
N LEU A 157 13.48 7.32 -1.84
CA LEU A 157 12.58 8.04 -2.73
C LEU A 157 11.40 7.14 -3.07
N GLN A 158 10.31 7.27 -2.29
CA GLN A 158 9.12 6.45 -2.47
C GLN A 158 8.25 7.05 -3.58
N LEU A 159 8.03 6.26 -4.65
CA LEU A 159 7.18 6.69 -5.75
C LEU A 159 5.73 6.33 -5.48
N THR A 160 4.86 7.30 -5.54
CA THR A 160 3.41 7.11 -5.40
C THR A 160 2.71 7.37 -6.73
N SER A 161 1.60 6.69 -6.96
CA SER A 161 0.83 6.80 -8.21
C SER A 161 -0.01 8.08 -8.29
N GLY A 162 0.26 9.11 -7.53
CA GLY A 162 -0.45 10.39 -7.52
C GLY A 162 -1.92 10.34 -7.97
N SER A 163 -2.82 11.05 -7.34
CA SER A 163 -4.23 11.12 -7.75
C SER A 163 -4.43 11.64 -9.18
N SER A 164 -3.46 12.40 -9.69
CA SER A 164 -3.43 12.94 -11.07
C SER A 164 -2.98 11.94 -12.14
N GLY A 165 -2.56 10.72 -11.75
CA GLY A 165 -1.98 9.73 -12.66
C GLY A 165 -0.50 9.96 -12.98
N ASN A 166 0.09 11.07 -12.53
CA ASN A 166 1.52 11.34 -12.62
C ASN A 166 2.22 10.82 -11.35
N PRO A 167 3.36 10.12 -11.48
CA PRO A 167 4.10 9.64 -10.32
C PRO A 167 4.64 10.83 -9.53
N LYS A 168 4.57 10.72 -8.19
CA LYS A 168 5.20 11.66 -7.26
C LYS A 168 6.33 10.94 -6.53
N GLY A 169 7.47 11.61 -6.36
CA GLY A 169 8.58 11.09 -5.58
C GLY A 169 8.55 11.69 -4.17
N VAL A 170 8.17 10.90 -3.19
CA VAL A 170 8.17 11.28 -1.77
C VAL A 170 9.57 11.09 -1.21
N ARG A 171 10.14 12.13 -0.62
CA ARG A 171 11.49 12.17 -0.07
C ARG A 171 11.48 11.76 1.40
N VAL A 172 11.88 10.52 1.68
CA VAL A 172 11.92 10.00 3.05
C VAL A 172 13.35 10.05 3.58
N SER A 173 13.60 10.93 4.55
CA SER A 173 14.90 11.02 5.22
C SER A 173 15.14 9.84 6.16
N ARG A 174 16.42 9.56 6.46
CA ARG A 174 16.79 8.54 7.47
C ARG A 174 16.17 8.82 8.82
N ARG A 175 16.07 10.10 9.21
CA ARG A 175 15.43 10.52 10.45
C ARG A 175 13.94 10.16 10.47
N ALA A 176 13.19 10.49 9.41
CA ALA A 176 11.77 10.17 9.30
C ALA A 176 11.55 8.65 9.29
N LEU A 177 12.38 7.91 8.54
CA LEU A 177 12.33 6.45 8.47
C LEU A 177 12.58 5.82 9.85
N ALA A 178 13.65 6.23 10.54
CA ALA A 178 13.97 5.71 11.88
C ALA A 178 12.88 6.05 12.90
N SER A 179 12.32 7.27 12.85
CA SER A 179 11.20 7.66 13.70
C SER A 179 9.97 6.79 13.50
N ASN A 180 9.57 6.56 12.24
CA ASN A 180 8.40 5.73 11.94
C ASN A 180 8.62 4.25 12.29
N MET A 181 9.81 3.70 12.03
CA MET A 181 10.16 2.33 12.42
C MET A 181 10.13 2.14 13.93
N ARG A 182 10.59 3.12 14.72
CA ARG A 182 10.47 3.11 16.18
C ARG A 182 9.03 3.15 16.62
N ALA A 183 8.23 4.03 16.03
CA ALA A 183 6.80 4.14 16.32
C ALA A 183 6.06 2.81 16.05
N ILE A 184 6.36 2.14 14.94
CA ILE A 184 5.82 0.81 14.60
C ILE A 184 6.27 -0.24 15.62
N HIS A 185 7.53 -0.23 16.04
CA HIS A 185 8.06 -1.13 17.06
C HIS A 185 7.25 -1.03 18.36
N HIS A 186 7.03 0.19 18.87
CA HIS A 186 6.27 0.43 20.08
C HIS A 186 4.77 0.11 19.90
N TRP A 187 4.17 0.56 18.82
CA TRP A 187 2.76 0.30 18.52
C TRP A 187 2.41 -1.19 18.49
N LEU A 188 3.22 -1.98 17.78
CA LEU A 188 3.01 -3.44 17.65
C LEU A 188 3.59 -4.23 18.85
N ASP A 189 4.20 -3.56 19.84
CA ASP A 189 4.88 -4.20 20.97
C ASP A 189 5.78 -5.36 20.48
N LEU A 190 6.67 -5.01 19.52
CA LEU A 190 7.58 -5.98 18.94
C LEU A 190 8.62 -6.40 19.97
N GLY A 191 8.72 -7.71 20.23
CA GLY A 191 9.77 -8.27 21.05
C GLY A 191 11.15 -8.22 20.38
N ASP A 192 12.13 -8.87 20.99
CA ASP A 192 13.50 -8.88 20.48
C ASP A 192 13.63 -9.62 19.13
N ARG A 193 12.73 -10.57 18.82
CA ARG A 193 12.76 -11.41 17.61
C ARG A 193 11.33 -11.67 17.09
N PRO A 194 10.67 -10.65 16.56
CA PRO A 194 9.32 -10.81 16.04
C PRO A 194 9.37 -11.58 14.71
N ARG A 195 8.83 -12.80 14.67
CA ARG A 195 8.73 -13.57 13.44
C ARG A 195 7.61 -13.04 12.57
N SER A 196 7.87 -12.85 11.28
CA SER A 196 6.88 -12.23 10.39
C SER A 196 6.75 -12.94 9.05
N ALA A 197 5.60 -12.76 8.39
CA ALA A 197 5.42 -13.19 7.01
C ALA A 197 4.73 -12.10 6.18
N HIS A 198 5.20 -11.91 4.94
CA HIS A 198 4.74 -10.85 4.06
C HIS A 198 4.61 -11.33 2.62
N TRP A 199 3.65 -10.74 1.91
CA TRP A 199 3.49 -10.92 0.47
C TRP A 199 3.32 -9.58 -0.26
N MET A 200 3.30 -8.47 0.48
CA MET A 200 3.24 -7.13 -0.10
C MET A 200 4.51 -6.82 -0.91
N PRO A 201 4.36 -6.16 -2.07
CA PRO A 201 5.52 -5.88 -2.92
C PRO A 201 6.47 -4.86 -2.27
N PHE A 202 7.78 -5.08 -2.41
CA PHE A 202 8.82 -4.21 -1.83
C PHE A 202 8.93 -2.82 -2.48
N HIS A 203 8.24 -2.57 -3.58
CA HIS A 203 8.13 -1.22 -4.15
C HIS A 203 6.98 -0.40 -3.55
N HIS A 204 6.19 -0.97 -2.64
CA HIS A 204 5.14 -0.29 -1.89
C HIS A 204 5.61 -0.06 -0.45
N ASP A 205 5.29 1.10 0.14
CA ASP A 205 5.70 1.50 1.49
C ASP A 205 5.42 0.44 2.57
N MET A 206 4.20 -0.11 2.60
CA MET A 206 3.80 -1.16 3.55
C MET A 206 4.63 -2.44 3.38
N GLY A 207 4.91 -2.86 2.14
CA GLY A 207 5.75 -4.02 1.86
C GLY A 207 7.24 -3.76 2.12
N LEU A 208 7.71 -2.54 1.80
CA LEU A 208 9.11 -2.17 2.03
C LEU A 208 9.39 -1.96 3.51
N ILE A 209 8.69 -1.02 4.15
CA ILE A 209 9.02 -0.64 5.54
C ILE A 209 8.53 -1.71 6.50
N GLY A 210 7.25 -2.08 6.45
CA GLY A 210 6.68 -3.10 7.33
C GLY A 210 7.16 -4.53 7.02
N GLY A 211 7.30 -4.88 5.73
CA GLY A 211 7.60 -6.24 5.29
C GLY A 211 9.08 -6.57 5.11
N LEU A 212 9.96 -5.58 4.91
CA LEU A 212 11.39 -5.80 4.73
C LEU A 212 12.23 -5.08 5.77
N LEU A 213 12.07 -3.74 5.93
CA LEU A 213 13.00 -2.98 6.76
C LEU A 213 12.81 -3.28 8.26
N MET A 214 11.56 -3.46 8.72
CA MET A 214 11.29 -3.85 10.11
C MET A 214 11.90 -5.22 10.47
N PRO A 215 11.64 -6.32 9.72
CA PRO A 215 12.30 -7.59 9.99
C PRO A 215 13.83 -7.50 9.93
N ALA A 216 14.40 -6.80 8.95
CA ALA A 216 15.85 -6.65 8.82
C ALA A 216 16.47 -5.91 10.01
N ALA A 217 15.88 -4.80 10.44
CA ALA A 217 16.38 -4.02 11.57
C ALA A 217 16.39 -4.81 12.91
N HIS A 218 15.44 -5.76 13.06
CA HIS A 218 15.39 -6.67 14.22
C HIS A 218 16.17 -7.97 14.00
N GLN A 219 16.69 -8.18 12.79
CA GLN A 219 17.26 -9.46 12.36
C GLN A 219 16.34 -10.65 12.72
N ALA A 220 15.07 -10.49 12.40
CA ALA A 220 14.01 -11.43 12.71
C ALA A 220 13.78 -12.41 11.55
N ASP A 221 13.36 -13.64 11.86
CA ASP A 221 12.96 -14.56 10.81
C ASP A 221 11.73 -14.04 10.07
N CYS A 222 11.82 -14.03 8.74
CA CYS A 222 10.77 -13.51 7.88
C CYS A 222 10.51 -14.45 6.69
N TRP A 223 9.25 -14.73 6.42
CA TRP A 223 8.81 -15.43 5.21
C TRP A 223 8.27 -14.41 4.20
N SER A 224 8.87 -14.37 3.02
CA SER A 224 8.51 -13.42 1.96
C SER A 224 7.99 -14.15 0.73
N LEU A 225 6.74 -13.88 0.37
CA LEU A 225 6.10 -14.32 -0.86
C LEU A 225 6.02 -13.15 -1.85
N ARG A 226 5.94 -13.45 -3.14
CA ARG A 226 5.58 -12.43 -4.12
C ARG A 226 4.05 -12.23 -4.15
N PRO A 227 3.55 -11.05 -4.51
CA PRO A 227 2.10 -10.83 -4.63
C PRO A 227 1.38 -11.85 -5.50
N GLY A 228 2.00 -12.25 -6.62
CA GLY A 228 1.45 -13.26 -7.53
C GLY A 228 1.33 -14.66 -6.90
N ASP A 229 2.25 -15.01 -6.00
CA ASP A 229 2.22 -16.31 -5.31
C ASP A 229 1.08 -16.34 -4.29
N PHE A 230 0.89 -15.26 -3.52
CA PHE A 230 -0.25 -15.11 -2.62
C PHE A 230 -1.59 -15.15 -3.35
N VAL A 231 -1.74 -14.39 -4.43
CA VAL A 231 -3.01 -14.37 -5.21
C VAL A 231 -3.34 -15.75 -5.78
N ARG A 232 -2.32 -16.49 -6.22
CA ARG A 232 -2.48 -17.84 -6.77
C ARG A 232 -2.84 -18.87 -5.69
N ASP A 233 -2.14 -18.84 -4.56
CA ASP A 233 -2.35 -19.76 -3.43
C ASP A 233 -2.15 -19.05 -2.08
N PRO A 234 -3.21 -18.40 -1.53
CA PRO A 234 -3.12 -17.76 -0.23
C PRO A 234 -2.87 -18.73 0.93
N LEU A 235 -3.10 -20.03 0.73
CA LEU A 235 -2.78 -21.04 1.74
C LEU A 235 -1.27 -21.12 2.02
N ALA A 236 -0.42 -20.90 1.02
CA ALA A 236 1.03 -20.86 1.22
C ALA A 236 1.44 -19.77 2.23
N TYR A 237 0.74 -18.63 2.22
CA TYR A 237 0.93 -17.57 3.21
C TYR A 237 0.38 -17.98 4.59
N LEU A 238 -0.79 -18.59 4.66
CA LEU A 238 -1.39 -19.03 5.94
C LEU A 238 -0.52 -20.08 6.63
N ARG A 239 0.15 -20.96 5.89
CA ARG A 239 1.10 -21.94 6.45
C ARG A 239 2.24 -21.28 7.22
N CYS A 240 2.67 -20.10 6.83
CA CYS A 240 3.70 -19.36 7.56
C CYS A 240 3.27 -19.05 9.01
N PHE A 241 1.98 -19.01 9.31
CA PHE A 241 1.43 -18.73 10.65
C PHE A 241 0.89 -19.98 11.33
N GLY A 242 0.29 -20.90 10.57
CA GLY A 242 -0.41 -22.07 11.11
C GLY A 242 0.50 -23.25 11.43
N GLU A 243 1.77 -23.21 11.05
CA GLU A 243 2.75 -24.27 11.36
C GLU A 243 3.54 -23.93 12.61
N ALA A 244 3.98 -24.95 13.35
CA ALA A 244 4.72 -24.78 14.61
C ALA A 244 6.01 -23.97 14.40
N GLY A 245 6.22 -22.94 15.23
CA GLY A 245 7.38 -22.04 15.11
C GLY A 245 7.25 -20.99 14.00
N GLY A 246 6.07 -20.85 13.40
CA GLY A 246 5.79 -19.92 12.32
C GLY A 246 5.75 -18.44 12.71
N ALA A 247 5.33 -17.62 11.75
CA ALA A 247 5.20 -16.17 11.91
C ALA A 247 4.15 -15.79 12.95
N GLU A 248 4.34 -14.63 13.57
CA GLU A 248 3.45 -14.03 14.57
C GLU A 248 2.82 -12.73 14.06
N ILE A 249 3.45 -12.11 13.06
CA ILE A 249 3.06 -10.79 12.55
C ILE A 249 2.96 -10.85 11.04
N GLY A 250 1.84 -10.37 10.53
CA GLY A 250 1.62 -10.22 9.09
C GLY A 250 1.03 -8.87 8.74
N THR A 251 1.15 -8.49 7.47
CA THR A 251 0.52 -7.28 6.94
C THR A 251 -0.22 -7.61 5.65
N MET A 252 -1.43 -7.07 5.50
CA MET A 252 -2.16 -7.18 4.24
C MET A 252 -3.21 -6.09 4.09
N PRO A 253 -3.60 -5.72 2.87
CA PRO A 253 -4.76 -4.89 2.65
C PRO A 253 -6.05 -5.70 2.89
N ASN A 254 -7.19 -5.02 2.97
CA ASN A 254 -8.52 -5.64 3.08
C ASN A 254 -8.77 -6.67 1.96
N PHE A 255 -8.29 -6.38 0.74
CA PHE A 255 -8.27 -7.31 -0.39
C PHE A 255 -7.59 -8.65 -0.05
N GLY A 256 -6.52 -8.63 0.75
CA GLY A 256 -5.80 -9.85 1.15
C GLY A 256 -6.66 -10.76 2.00
N LEU A 257 -7.41 -10.20 2.96
CA LEU A 257 -8.37 -10.94 3.77
C LEU A 257 -9.46 -11.57 2.89
N ASP A 258 -10.06 -10.79 1.99
CA ASP A 258 -11.10 -11.23 1.05
C ASP A 258 -10.59 -12.35 0.12
N GLN A 259 -9.33 -12.28 -0.34
CA GLN A 259 -8.70 -13.33 -1.14
C GLN A 259 -8.58 -14.65 -0.37
N VAL A 260 -8.21 -14.60 0.92
CA VAL A 260 -8.18 -15.78 1.80
C VAL A 260 -9.57 -16.38 1.93
N ILE A 261 -10.59 -15.56 2.25
CA ILE A 261 -11.98 -16.01 2.42
C ILE A 261 -12.50 -16.75 1.18
N ARG A 262 -12.17 -16.25 -0.02
CA ARG A 262 -12.65 -16.81 -1.29
C ARG A 262 -11.92 -18.08 -1.73
N ARG A 263 -10.66 -18.24 -1.37
CA ARG A 263 -9.78 -19.28 -1.91
C ARG A 263 -9.48 -20.42 -0.96
N VAL A 264 -9.70 -20.19 0.34
CA VAL A 264 -9.35 -21.15 1.38
C VAL A 264 -10.62 -21.71 2.01
N THR A 265 -10.74 -23.04 1.99
CA THR A 265 -11.85 -23.76 2.64
C THR A 265 -11.37 -24.35 3.98
N PRO A 266 -12.28 -24.53 4.98
CA PRO A 266 -11.90 -25.03 6.31
C PRO A 266 -11.16 -26.35 6.31
N ASP A 267 -11.49 -27.27 5.38
CA ASP A 267 -10.83 -28.56 5.24
C ASP A 267 -9.33 -28.44 4.91
N ARG A 268 -8.94 -27.39 4.15
CA ARG A 268 -7.55 -27.11 3.81
C ARG A 268 -6.74 -26.56 4.99
N LEU A 269 -7.39 -26.12 6.07
CA LEU A 269 -6.77 -25.61 7.30
C LEU A 269 -6.55 -26.67 8.35
N SER A 270 -6.94 -27.92 8.08
CA SER A 270 -6.79 -29.04 9.02
C SER A 270 -5.35 -29.21 9.46
N GLY A 271 -5.12 -29.25 10.78
CA GLY A 271 -3.79 -29.39 11.39
C GLY A 271 -3.03 -28.06 11.56
N MET A 272 -3.58 -26.93 11.15
CA MET A 272 -3.01 -25.61 11.42
C MET A 272 -3.47 -25.08 12.77
N ASP A 273 -2.63 -24.25 13.40
CA ASP A 273 -2.92 -23.54 14.65
C ASP A 273 -2.46 -22.09 14.53
N PHE A 274 -3.43 -21.15 14.48
CA PHE A 274 -3.19 -19.72 14.37
C PHE A 274 -3.16 -18.99 15.73
N SER A 275 -3.15 -19.70 16.84
CA SER A 275 -3.13 -19.10 18.19
C SER A 275 -1.89 -18.25 18.47
N SER A 276 -0.78 -18.48 17.74
CA SER A 276 0.43 -17.67 17.79
C SER A 276 0.38 -16.41 16.90
N TRP A 277 -0.62 -16.27 16.03
CA TRP A 277 -0.73 -15.11 15.15
C TRP A 277 -1.20 -13.87 15.93
N ARG A 278 -0.26 -13.05 16.32
CA ARG A 278 -0.45 -11.93 17.28
C ARG A 278 -0.98 -10.66 16.65
N SER A 279 -0.65 -10.43 15.36
CA SER A 279 -1.06 -9.21 14.67
C SER A 279 -1.16 -9.43 13.15
N VAL A 280 -2.30 -9.07 12.60
CA VAL A 280 -2.54 -8.88 11.17
C VAL A 280 -2.76 -7.39 10.97
N VAL A 281 -1.73 -6.66 10.56
CA VAL A 281 -1.86 -5.23 10.25
C VAL A 281 -2.65 -5.09 8.96
N VAL A 282 -3.83 -4.46 9.05
CA VAL A 282 -4.72 -4.27 7.89
C VAL A 282 -4.86 -2.78 7.59
N GLY A 283 -4.47 -2.38 6.37
CA GLY A 283 -4.48 -0.96 5.99
C GLY A 283 -4.33 -0.75 4.49
N ALA A 284 -3.88 0.44 4.12
CA ALA A 284 -3.62 0.89 2.76
C ALA A 284 -4.86 1.08 1.86
N GLU A 285 -6.04 0.69 2.29
CA GLU A 285 -7.32 0.88 1.61
C GLU A 285 -8.48 0.96 2.62
N ARG A 286 -9.68 1.28 2.16
CA ARG A 286 -10.87 1.26 3.04
C ARG A 286 -11.08 -0.13 3.61
N LEU A 287 -11.26 -0.20 4.91
CA LEU A 287 -11.50 -1.43 5.65
C LEU A 287 -12.99 -1.77 5.65
N ASP A 288 -13.30 -3.05 5.44
CA ASP A 288 -14.67 -3.56 5.41
C ASP A 288 -14.92 -4.45 6.63
N PRO A 289 -15.83 -4.05 7.55
CA PRO A 289 -16.15 -4.84 8.74
C PRO A 289 -16.62 -6.26 8.42
N VAL A 290 -17.35 -6.43 7.32
CA VAL A 290 -17.87 -7.75 6.92
C VAL A 290 -16.73 -8.70 6.55
N VAL A 291 -15.71 -8.20 5.88
CA VAL A 291 -14.51 -8.98 5.56
C VAL A 291 -13.76 -9.39 6.84
N PHE A 292 -13.70 -8.50 7.85
CA PHE A 292 -13.10 -8.82 9.15
C PHE A 292 -13.83 -9.94 9.87
N GLU A 293 -15.18 -9.87 9.89
CA GLU A 293 -16.02 -10.93 10.48
C GLU A 293 -15.85 -12.27 9.77
N GLN A 294 -15.90 -12.27 8.45
CA GLN A 294 -15.76 -13.49 7.64
C GLN A 294 -14.36 -14.12 7.78
N PHE A 295 -13.31 -13.30 7.78
CA PHE A 295 -11.95 -13.78 7.97
C PHE A 295 -11.78 -14.41 9.36
N THR A 296 -12.27 -13.71 10.40
CA THR A 296 -12.25 -14.24 11.77
C THR A 296 -13.05 -15.54 11.87
N ALA A 297 -14.27 -15.61 11.33
CA ALA A 297 -15.09 -16.80 11.38
C ALA A 297 -14.43 -18.00 10.67
N LEU A 298 -13.70 -17.78 9.57
CA LEU A 298 -12.97 -18.83 8.86
C LEU A 298 -11.82 -19.40 9.70
N LEU A 299 -11.06 -18.56 10.40
CA LEU A 299 -9.83 -18.98 11.09
C LEU A 299 -10.01 -19.24 12.60
N ALA A 300 -11.07 -18.76 13.23
CA ALA A 300 -11.31 -18.94 14.67
C ALA A 300 -11.37 -20.44 15.10
N PRO A 301 -11.94 -21.39 14.32
CA PRO A 301 -11.89 -22.81 14.67
C PRO A 301 -10.47 -23.38 14.75
N PHE A 302 -9.49 -22.66 14.21
CA PHE A 302 -8.08 -23.03 14.17
C PHE A 302 -7.22 -22.12 15.06
N GLY A 303 -7.81 -21.48 16.08
CA GLY A 303 -7.10 -20.73 17.11
C GLY A 303 -6.85 -19.26 16.82
N PHE A 304 -7.33 -18.71 15.67
CA PHE A 304 -7.18 -17.27 15.39
C PHE A 304 -8.08 -16.43 16.30
N GLU A 305 -7.51 -15.44 16.93
CA GLU A 305 -8.24 -14.48 17.76
C GLU A 305 -8.58 -13.20 16.98
N ARG A 306 -9.81 -12.70 17.12
CA ARG A 306 -10.25 -11.43 16.52
C ARG A 306 -9.36 -10.25 16.92
N SER A 307 -8.86 -10.25 18.14
CA SER A 307 -7.94 -9.25 18.68
C SER A 307 -6.58 -9.20 17.97
N ALA A 308 -6.28 -10.18 17.09
CA ALA A 308 -5.12 -10.15 16.21
C ALA A 308 -5.33 -9.24 14.99
N LEU A 309 -6.57 -8.89 14.61
CA LEU A 309 -6.82 -7.90 13.57
C LEU A 309 -6.39 -6.52 14.07
N THR A 310 -5.46 -5.90 13.36
CA THR A 310 -4.81 -4.64 13.73
C THR A 310 -5.03 -3.60 12.63
N PRO A 311 -6.22 -2.98 12.55
CA PRO A 311 -6.50 -1.90 11.61
C PRO A 311 -5.51 -0.75 11.78
N ALA A 312 -5.06 -0.18 10.64
CA ALA A 312 -4.11 0.92 10.62
C ALA A 312 -4.37 1.88 9.47
N TYR A 313 -4.00 3.15 9.68
CA TYR A 313 -3.99 4.18 8.66
C TYR A 313 -2.57 4.71 8.47
N GLY A 314 -2.22 4.99 7.22
CA GLY A 314 -0.93 5.58 6.88
C GLY A 314 -0.78 5.84 5.39
N LEU A 315 0.30 6.54 5.05
CA LEU A 315 0.63 6.96 3.69
C LEU A 315 2.13 7.23 3.56
N ALA A 316 2.64 7.15 2.34
CA ALA A 316 4.06 7.33 2.06
C ALA A 316 4.59 8.72 2.47
N GLU A 317 3.76 9.76 2.42
CA GLU A 317 4.10 11.12 2.83
C GLU A 317 4.34 11.24 4.36
N ALA A 318 3.81 10.30 5.14
CA ALA A 318 4.12 10.15 6.57
C ALA A 318 5.10 8.98 6.81
N THR A 319 5.90 8.63 5.82
CA THR A 319 6.79 7.48 5.76
C THR A 319 6.00 6.16 5.63
N LEU A 320 5.15 5.79 6.60
CA LEU A 320 4.22 4.67 6.53
C LEU A 320 3.08 4.84 7.54
N ALA A 321 3.30 4.54 8.83
CA ALA A 321 2.26 4.46 9.85
C ALA A 321 1.94 5.83 10.43
N VAL A 322 0.64 6.18 10.50
CA VAL A 322 0.10 7.38 11.15
C VAL A 322 -0.67 6.99 12.39
N SER A 323 -1.58 6.02 12.30
CA SER A 323 -2.32 5.49 13.44
C SER A 323 -2.49 3.98 13.33
N GLY A 324 -2.72 3.33 14.45
CA GLY A 324 -2.95 1.90 14.49
C GLY A 324 -3.66 1.45 15.75
N LEU A 325 -4.50 0.42 15.61
CA LEU A 325 -5.17 -0.19 16.76
C LEU A 325 -4.11 -0.86 17.64
N THR A 326 -4.14 -0.54 18.93
CA THR A 326 -3.26 -1.18 19.91
C THR A 326 -3.55 -2.67 19.98
N ARG A 327 -2.50 -3.48 19.97
CA ARG A 327 -2.58 -4.93 20.05
C ARG A 327 -3.48 -5.42 21.20
N ARG A 328 -4.19 -6.53 21.01
CA ARG A 328 -5.15 -7.15 21.94
C ARG A 328 -6.42 -6.33 22.20
N ARG A 329 -6.66 -5.28 21.41
CA ARG A 329 -7.97 -4.64 21.36
C ARG A 329 -8.74 -5.11 20.14
N GLU A 330 -10.05 -5.20 20.27
CA GLU A 330 -10.91 -5.48 19.12
C GLU A 330 -11.16 -4.21 18.31
N PRO A 331 -11.30 -4.33 16.98
CA PRO A 331 -11.68 -3.20 16.13
C PRO A 331 -13.01 -2.59 16.56
N ARG A 332 -13.06 -1.27 16.64
CA ARG A 332 -14.28 -0.49 16.91
C ARG A 332 -14.91 -0.07 15.58
N TYR A 333 -16.23 0.05 15.59
CA TYR A 333 -17.00 0.40 14.40
C TYR A 333 -17.95 1.54 14.68
N VAL A 334 -18.04 2.50 13.74
CA VAL A 334 -19.00 3.61 13.83
C VAL A 334 -19.77 3.77 12.53
N ARG A 335 -20.96 4.35 12.60
CA ARG A 335 -21.71 4.87 11.45
C ARG A 335 -21.93 6.36 11.63
N LEU A 336 -22.10 7.06 10.52
CA LEU A 336 -22.52 8.45 10.53
C LEU A 336 -24.05 8.52 10.60
N ASP A 337 -24.58 9.28 11.55
CA ASP A 337 -26.01 9.59 11.65
C ASP A 337 -26.45 10.57 10.54
N GLU A 338 -27.72 11.00 10.56
CA GLU A 338 -28.26 11.92 9.57
C GLU A 338 -27.60 13.31 9.63
N GLU A 339 -27.06 13.70 10.79
CA GLU A 339 -26.31 14.93 11.00
C GLU A 339 -24.81 14.79 10.68
N GLY A 340 -24.36 13.60 10.26
CA GLY A 340 -22.97 13.30 9.91
C GLY A 340 -22.07 13.11 11.13
N ARG A 341 -22.62 12.78 12.31
CA ARG A 341 -21.89 12.49 13.54
C ARG A 341 -21.69 10.99 13.72
N ALA A 342 -20.56 10.62 14.29
CA ALA A 342 -20.24 9.22 14.55
C ALA A 342 -21.08 8.65 15.69
N VAL A 343 -21.65 7.46 15.45
CA VAL A 343 -22.38 6.65 16.43
C VAL A 343 -21.79 5.25 16.43
N ASP A 344 -21.47 4.73 17.61
CA ASP A 344 -20.96 3.36 17.76
C ASP A 344 -21.97 2.35 17.20
N THR A 345 -21.44 1.34 16.51
CA THR A 345 -22.25 0.27 15.92
C THR A 345 -21.49 -1.06 15.97
N GLY A 346 -22.14 -2.13 15.58
CA GLY A 346 -21.43 -3.40 15.33
C GLY A 346 -20.74 -3.42 13.96
N GLY A 347 -20.01 -4.47 13.67
CA GLY A 347 -19.36 -4.74 12.38
C GLY A 347 -20.34 -4.98 11.25
N THR A 348 -21.24 -4.03 11.01
CA THR A 348 -22.28 -4.09 9.98
C THR A 348 -21.79 -3.52 8.66
N PRO A 349 -22.36 -3.92 7.51
CA PRO A 349 -21.98 -3.37 6.22
C PRO A 349 -22.04 -1.83 6.22
N GLY A 350 -21.03 -1.19 5.63
CA GLY A 350 -20.93 0.27 5.54
C GLY A 350 -20.47 1.00 6.81
N ALA A 351 -20.27 0.30 7.93
CA ALA A 351 -19.63 0.93 9.09
C ALA A 351 -18.16 1.27 8.81
N LEU A 352 -17.67 2.36 9.43
CA LEU A 352 -16.28 2.73 9.42
C LEU A 352 -15.54 1.90 10.46
N VAL A 353 -14.32 1.48 10.13
CA VAL A 353 -13.44 0.74 11.04
C VAL A 353 -12.47 1.72 11.69
N GLY A 354 -12.37 1.68 13.01
CA GLY A 354 -11.37 2.45 13.75
C GLY A 354 -9.96 1.95 13.45
N CYS A 355 -9.09 2.87 13.10
CA CYS A 355 -7.68 2.62 12.83
C CYS A 355 -6.78 3.00 14.03
N GLY A 356 -7.32 2.91 15.24
CA GLY A 356 -6.60 3.16 16.47
C GLY A 356 -6.15 4.61 16.67
N THR A 357 -5.26 4.79 17.63
CA THR A 357 -4.71 6.11 17.98
C THR A 357 -3.45 6.42 17.16
N PRO A 358 -3.07 7.72 17.05
CA PRO A 358 -1.81 8.11 16.44
C PRO A 358 -0.63 7.36 17.06
N VAL A 359 0.33 6.93 16.24
CA VAL A 359 1.55 6.26 16.71
C VAL A 359 2.51 7.27 17.34
N GLU A 360 3.51 6.81 18.09
CA GLU A 360 4.48 7.67 18.76
C GLU A 360 5.14 8.69 17.81
N GLY A 361 5.18 9.96 18.24
CA GLY A 361 5.78 11.06 17.46
C GLY A 361 4.95 11.54 16.27
N VAL A 362 3.69 11.12 16.19
CA VAL A 362 2.71 11.57 15.20
C VAL A 362 1.52 12.20 15.89
N ASP A 363 1.11 13.37 15.41
CA ASP A 363 -0.12 14.05 15.83
C ASP A 363 -1.10 14.07 14.65
N VAL A 364 -2.38 13.85 14.95
CA VAL A 364 -3.47 13.87 13.98
C VAL A 364 -4.52 14.88 14.40
N ARG A 365 -4.93 15.74 13.47
CA ARG A 365 -6.07 16.64 13.62
C ARG A 365 -7.05 16.41 12.48
N VAL A 366 -8.33 16.68 12.73
CA VAL A 366 -9.35 16.70 11.69
C VAL A 366 -9.85 18.13 11.57
N VAL A 367 -9.86 18.66 10.34
CA VAL A 367 -10.15 20.08 10.09
C VAL A 367 -11.26 20.27 9.06
N ASP A 368 -11.94 21.41 9.11
CA ASP A 368 -12.92 21.85 8.10
C ASP A 368 -12.23 22.40 6.82
N ASP A 369 -13.05 22.86 5.87
CA ASP A 369 -12.57 23.44 4.61
C ASP A 369 -11.71 24.73 4.83
N ASP A 370 -11.87 25.40 5.98
CA ASP A 370 -11.11 26.61 6.36
C ASP A 370 -9.83 26.28 7.15
N GLY A 371 -9.61 25.00 7.50
CA GLY A 371 -8.47 24.51 8.27
C GLY A 371 -8.64 24.60 9.80
N ASN A 372 -9.85 24.91 10.29
CA ASN A 372 -10.14 24.91 11.72
C ASN A 372 -10.43 23.49 12.22
N PRO A 373 -9.98 23.11 13.43
CA PRO A 373 -10.34 21.84 14.04
C PRO A 373 -11.85 21.65 14.15
N VAL A 374 -12.35 20.48 13.74
CA VAL A 374 -13.76 20.12 13.92
C VAL A 374 -13.99 19.43 15.28
N PRO A 375 -15.23 19.46 15.83
CA PRO A 375 -15.56 18.70 17.02
C PRO A 375 -15.34 17.18 16.82
N GLU A 376 -15.05 16.46 17.92
CA GLU A 376 -14.96 15.00 17.89
C GLU A 376 -16.22 14.36 17.29
N GLY A 377 -16.03 13.26 16.57
CA GLY A 377 -17.10 12.55 15.89
C GLY A 377 -17.59 13.24 14.60
N THR A 378 -17.00 14.38 14.21
CA THR A 378 -17.35 15.10 12.97
C THR A 378 -16.33 14.81 11.88
N VAL A 379 -16.82 14.61 10.65
CA VAL A 379 -15.98 14.36 9.48
C VAL A 379 -15.31 15.66 8.99
N GLY A 380 -14.02 15.60 8.72
CA GLY A 380 -13.23 16.66 8.08
C GLY A 380 -12.01 16.10 7.37
N GLU A 381 -11.09 16.97 6.93
CA GLU A 381 -9.81 16.55 6.35
C GLU A 381 -8.85 16.08 7.46
N ILE A 382 -8.21 14.94 7.26
CA ILE A 382 -7.16 14.44 8.14
C ILE A 382 -5.87 15.25 7.87
N VAL A 383 -5.33 15.89 8.91
CA VAL A 383 -4.06 16.60 8.89
C VAL A 383 -3.10 15.93 9.84
N VAL A 384 -1.89 15.65 9.37
CA VAL A 384 -0.86 14.93 10.11
C VAL A 384 0.35 15.82 10.34
N SER A 385 0.91 15.78 11.54
CA SER A 385 2.21 16.37 11.87
C SER A 385 3.06 15.39 12.67
N GLY A 386 4.37 15.60 12.71
CA GLY A 386 5.25 14.75 13.50
C GLY A 386 6.60 14.44 12.87
N THR A 387 7.37 13.63 13.59
CA THR A 387 8.78 13.36 13.27
C THR A 387 8.98 12.34 12.14
N SER A 388 7.92 11.64 11.74
CA SER A 388 7.93 10.66 10.64
C SER A 388 7.45 11.23 9.32
N LEU A 389 7.12 12.53 9.24
CA LEU A 389 6.79 13.16 7.97
C LEU A 389 7.99 13.14 7.02
N ALA A 390 7.73 12.83 5.77
CA ALA A 390 8.70 12.94 4.69
C ALA A 390 9.10 14.41 4.45
N ASP A 391 10.26 14.63 3.83
CA ASP A 391 10.81 15.96 3.58
C ASP A 391 10.17 16.67 2.35
N GLY A 392 9.02 16.17 1.89
CA GLY A 392 8.30 16.70 0.73
C GLY A 392 8.46 15.86 -0.53
N TYR A 393 8.13 16.46 -1.68
CA TYR A 393 8.27 15.81 -2.99
C TYR A 393 9.54 16.25 -3.73
N VAL A 394 10.03 15.41 -4.66
CA VAL A 394 11.22 15.72 -5.49
C VAL A 394 11.04 16.98 -6.34
N SER A 395 9.84 17.23 -6.84
CA SER A 395 9.52 18.43 -7.62
C SER A 395 8.53 19.28 -6.86
N ASN A 396 8.87 20.56 -6.66
CA ASN A 396 7.94 21.58 -6.15
C ASN A 396 6.88 21.99 -7.18
N VAL A 397 6.68 21.23 -8.26
CA VAL A 397 5.57 21.47 -9.17
C VAL A 397 4.31 21.11 -8.38
N ALA A 398 3.66 22.16 -7.88
CA ALA A 398 2.35 22.03 -7.27
C ALA A 398 1.44 21.36 -8.31
N ASP A 399 1.19 20.07 -8.11
CA ASP A 399 0.10 19.41 -8.80
C ASP A 399 -1.18 20.00 -8.21
N SER A 400 -1.67 21.09 -8.85
CA SER A 400 -2.88 21.80 -8.42
C SER A 400 -4.12 20.89 -8.33
N ALA A 401 -3.98 19.69 -8.83
CA ALA A 401 -5.00 18.65 -8.80
C ALA A 401 -4.80 17.64 -7.64
N SER A 402 -3.70 17.72 -6.89
CA SER A 402 -3.47 16.86 -5.72
C SER A 402 -3.97 17.54 -4.46
N LEU A 403 -4.82 16.86 -3.72
CA LEU A 403 -5.27 17.31 -2.40
C LEU A 403 -4.24 16.98 -1.30
N THR A 404 -3.33 16.02 -1.54
CA THR A 404 -2.23 15.73 -0.61
C THR A 404 -1.12 16.75 -0.78
N ALA A 405 -0.79 17.49 0.27
CA ALA A 405 0.19 18.58 0.24
C ALA A 405 0.88 18.79 1.57
N PHE A 406 2.20 19.05 1.52
CA PHE A 406 2.95 19.53 2.67
C PHE A 406 2.70 21.04 2.87
N ALA A 407 2.34 21.42 4.09
CA ALA A 407 2.05 22.79 4.51
C ALA A 407 2.90 23.14 5.76
N GLY A 408 4.16 23.53 5.53
CA GLY A 408 5.12 23.74 6.62
C GLY A 408 5.47 22.43 7.33
N ALA A 409 5.20 22.36 8.63
CA ALA A 409 5.42 21.16 9.45
C ALA A 409 4.23 20.16 9.43
N GLU A 410 3.23 20.42 8.61
CA GLU A 410 2.00 19.62 8.53
C GLU A 410 1.83 19.02 7.14
N LEU A 411 1.11 17.92 7.10
CA LEU A 411 0.67 17.24 5.91
C LEU A 411 -0.86 17.26 5.83
N LYS A 412 -1.41 17.96 4.86
CA LYS A 412 -2.78 17.77 4.42
C LYS A 412 -2.85 16.50 3.61
N THR A 413 -3.59 15.51 4.10
CA THR A 413 -3.55 14.16 3.49
C THR A 413 -4.44 14.05 2.25
N GLY A 414 -5.45 14.91 2.13
CA GLY A 414 -6.51 14.78 1.14
C GLY A 414 -7.44 13.58 1.43
N ASP A 415 -7.36 13.01 2.63
CA ASP A 415 -8.28 11.99 3.13
C ASP A 415 -9.26 12.60 4.11
N ALA A 416 -10.53 12.21 4.03
CA ALA A 416 -11.55 12.52 5.01
C ALA A 416 -11.54 11.48 6.12
N GLY A 417 -11.77 11.95 7.34
CA GLY A 417 -11.89 11.09 8.53
C GLY A 417 -12.49 11.83 9.70
N LEU A 418 -12.60 11.15 10.82
CA LEU A 418 -13.03 11.72 12.09
C LEU A 418 -12.18 11.15 13.24
N LEU A 419 -12.08 11.89 14.32
CA LEU A 419 -11.54 11.43 15.61
C LEU A 419 -12.70 11.21 16.58
N LEU A 420 -12.70 10.08 17.27
CA LEU A 420 -13.65 9.78 18.35
C LEU A 420 -12.91 9.06 19.49
N ASP A 421 -12.92 9.66 20.67
CA ASP A 421 -12.16 9.18 21.84
C ASP A 421 -10.64 8.99 21.52
N GLY A 422 -10.07 9.88 20.70
CA GLY A 422 -8.68 9.81 20.24
C GLY A 422 -8.38 8.73 19.19
N GLU A 423 -9.37 7.94 18.76
CA GLU A 423 -9.24 6.94 17.71
C GLU A 423 -9.61 7.53 16.35
N LEU A 424 -8.80 7.25 15.33
CA LEU A 424 -9.00 7.72 13.96
C LEU A 424 -9.90 6.76 13.16
N PHE A 425 -10.91 7.30 12.49
CA PHE A 425 -11.79 6.59 11.57
C PHE A 425 -11.68 7.21 10.17
N PRO A 426 -10.86 6.65 9.28
CA PRO A 426 -10.79 7.12 7.89
C PRO A 426 -12.10 6.84 7.15
N VAL A 427 -12.60 7.84 6.41
CA VAL A 427 -13.85 7.74 5.65
C VAL A 427 -13.58 7.45 4.18
N GLY A 428 -12.65 8.19 3.55
CA GLY A 428 -12.29 8.02 2.15
C GLY A 428 -11.52 9.20 1.60
N ARG A 429 -11.22 9.17 0.30
CA ARG A 429 -10.49 10.25 -0.39
C ARG A 429 -11.39 11.43 -0.69
N LEU A 430 -10.98 12.65 -0.32
CA LEU A 430 -11.68 13.88 -0.71
C LEU A 430 -11.76 14.05 -2.23
N GLY A 431 -10.71 13.60 -2.96
CA GLY A 431 -10.68 13.63 -4.42
C GLY A 431 -11.59 12.61 -5.11
N ASP A 432 -12.06 11.60 -4.38
CA ASP A 432 -13.01 10.57 -4.85
C ASP A 432 -14.39 10.77 -4.20
N SER A 433 -14.72 12.00 -3.81
CA SER A 433 -16.00 12.39 -3.22
C SER A 433 -16.67 13.50 -4.01
N MET A 434 -17.98 13.68 -3.78
CA MET A 434 -18.72 14.85 -4.23
C MET A 434 -19.66 15.36 -3.14
N LYS A 435 -19.88 16.67 -3.08
CA LYS A 435 -20.90 17.27 -2.20
C LYS A 435 -22.26 17.24 -2.89
N VAL A 436 -23.23 16.53 -2.30
CA VAL A 436 -24.61 16.44 -2.79
C VAL A 436 -25.55 16.92 -1.68
N ARG A 437 -26.28 18.02 -1.94
CA ARG A 437 -27.20 18.61 -0.95
C ARG A 437 -26.57 18.86 0.42
N GLY A 438 -25.31 19.31 0.43
CA GLY A 438 -24.56 19.61 1.66
C GLY A 438 -23.89 18.41 2.34
N ARG A 439 -24.07 17.19 1.83
CA ARG A 439 -23.40 15.97 2.33
C ARG A 439 -22.27 15.55 1.41
N ALA A 440 -21.17 15.11 1.97
CA ALA A 440 -20.12 14.46 1.21
C ALA A 440 -20.54 13.02 0.90
N LEU A 441 -20.49 12.66 -0.39
CA LEU A 441 -20.75 11.32 -0.90
C LEU A 441 -19.40 10.75 -1.35
N PHE A 442 -18.98 9.62 -0.82
CA PHE A 442 -17.72 8.98 -1.15
C PHE A 442 -17.94 7.79 -2.08
N ALA A 443 -17.06 7.63 -3.06
CA ALA A 443 -17.10 6.52 -4.02
C ALA A 443 -17.07 5.17 -3.31
N GLU A 444 -16.26 5.06 -2.26
CA GLU A 444 -16.10 3.84 -1.47
C GLU A 444 -17.38 3.44 -0.74
N ASP A 445 -18.20 4.40 -0.26
CA ASP A 445 -19.49 4.10 0.38
C ASP A 445 -20.46 3.48 -0.62
N LEU A 446 -20.47 4.02 -1.84
CA LEU A 446 -21.31 3.47 -2.92
C LEU A 446 -20.83 2.08 -3.35
N GLU A 447 -19.52 1.86 -3.42
CA GLU A 447 -18.95 0.54 -3.73
C GLU A 447 -19.31 -0.49 -2.66
N VAL A 448 -19.29 -0.12 -1.37
CA VAL A 448 -19.74 -1.00 -0.27
C VAL A 448 -21.21 -1.37 -0.45
N ALA A 449 -22.08 -0.38 -0.69
CA ALA A 449 -23.49 -0.65 -0.91
C ALA A 449 -23.75 -1.55 -2.14
N LEU A 450 -22.96 -1.40 -3.20
CA LEU A 450 -23.05 -2.25 -4.39
C LEU A 450 -22.61 -3.70 -4.11
N ARG A 451 -21.69 -3.94 -3.19
CA ARG A 451 -21.30 -5.30 -2.74
C ARG A 451 -22.46 -6.02 -2.05
N GLU A 452 -23.36 -5.31 -1.36
CA GLU A 452 -24.55 -5.88 -0.74
C GLU A 452 -25.52 -6.49 -1.77
N LEU A 453 -25.42 -6.09 -3.05
CA LEU A 453 -26.14 -6.75 -4.14
C LEU A 453 -25.54 -8.12 -4.54
N GLY A 454 -24.48 -8.57 -3.87
CA GLY A 454 -23.77 -9.82 -4.16
C GLY A 454 -22.64 -9.68 -5.19
N MET A 455 -22.21 -8.46 -5.50
CA MET A 455 -21.10 -8.24 -6.44
C MET A 455 -19.74 -8.41 -5.74
N PRO A 456 -18.77 -9.06 -6.39
CA PRO A 456 -17.41 -9.10 -5.89
C PRO A 456 -16.80 -7.69 -5.81
N GLY A 457 -16.07 -7.38 -4.73
CA GLY A 457 -15.49 -6.05 -4.54
C GLY A 457 -14.49 -5.64 -5.63
N HIS A 458 -13.87 -6.61 -6.32
CA HIS A 458 -13.01 -6.32 -7.45
C HIS A 458 -13.78 -6.08 -8.76
N ALA A 459 -15.05 -6.39 -8.84
CA ALA A 459 -15.87 -6.25 -10.04
C ALA A 459 -16.56 -4.88 -10.15
N VAL A 460 -16.35 -3.98 -9.19
CA VAL A 460 -17.00 -2.67 -9.16
C VAL A 460 -16.00 -1.56 -8.80
N ALA A 461 -16.12 -0.43 -9.48
CA ALA A 461 -15.54 0.85 -9.10
C ALA A 461 -16.56 1.97 -9.36
N VAL A 462 -16.66 2.92 -8.44
CA VAL A 462 -17.52 4.10 -8.61
C VAL A 462 -16.66 5.33 -8.85
N LEU A 463 -17.03 6.10 -9.87
CA LEU A 463 -16.40 7.37 -10.21
C LEU A 463 -17.38 8.49 -9.89
N LEU A 464 -16.92 9.51 -9.18
CA LEU A 464 -17.72 10.67 -8.84
C LEU A 464 -17.12 11.93 -9.47
N GLY A 465 -17.96 12.75 -10.10
CA GLY A 465 -17.51 13.97 -10.73
C GLY A 465 -18.65 14.76 -11.37
N SER A 466 -18.31 15.74 -12.21
CA SER A 466 -19.31 16.55 -12.91
C SER A 466 -19.07 16.53 -14.41
N ARG A 467 -20.13 16.36 -15.18
CA ARG A 467 -20.18 16.53 -16.63
C ARG A 467 -20.74 17.92 -16.93
N GLY A 468 -19.83 18.86 -17.18
CA GLY A 468 -20.19 20.30 -17.15
C GLY A 468 -20.58 20.73 -15.74
N THR A 469 -21.85 21.14 -15.54
CA THR A 469 -22.40 21.51 -14.22
C THR A 469 -23.21 20.40 -13.56
N GLU A 470 -23.45 19.30 -14.28
CA GLU A 470 -24.27 18.18 -13.80
C GLU A 470 -23.42 17.19 -12.99
N PRO A 471 -23.76 16.92 -11.72
CA PRO A 471 -23.10 15.91 -10.94
C PRO A 471 -23.45 14.52 -11.47
N VAL A 472 -22.44 13.66 -11.66
CA VAL A 472 -22.60 12.32 -12.23
C VAL A 472 -21.85 11.31 -11.37
N ALA A 473 -22.51 10.17 -11.10
CA ALA A 473 -21.88 8.98 -10.54
C ALA A 473 -21.84 7.89 -11.63
N VAL A 474 -20.64 7.37 -11.92
CA VAL A 474 -20.45 6.33 -12.91
C VAL A 474 -20.06 5.03 -12.22
N ALA A 475 -20.90 4.01 -12.32
CA ALA A 475 -20.54 2.66 -11.90
C ALA A 475 -19.79 1.95 -13.04
N VAL A 476 -18.55 1.59 -12.83
CA VAL A 476 -17.77 0.75 -13.74
C VAL A 476 -17.83 -0.67 -13.24
N LEU A 477 -18.40 -1.57 -14.07
CA LEU A 477 -18.67 -2.96 -13.74
C LEU A 477 -17.84 -3.89 -14.64
N GLU A 478 -17.20 -4.86 -14.03
CA GLU A 478 -16.32 -5.82 -14.71
C GLU A 478 -16.89 -7.24 -14.57
N GLU A 479 -17.14 -7.89 -15.72
CA GLU A 479 -17.69 -9.28 -15.79
C GLU A 479 -18.98 -9.50 -14.98
N VAL A 480 -19.83 -8.48 -14.89
CA VAL A 480 -21.10 -8.54 -14.15
C VAL A 480 -22.25 -8.91 -15.10
N PRO A 481 -23.21 -9.77 -14.67
CA PRO A 481 -24.39 -10.10 -15.47
C PRO A 481 -25.23 -8.86 -15.83
N GLU A 482 -25.93 -8.92 -16.97
CA GLU A 482 -26.68 -7.77 -17.50
C GLU A 482 -27.86 -7.36 -16.61
N ASP A 483 -28.53 -8.32 -15.99
CA ASP A 483 -29.65 -8.08 -15.07
C ASP A 483 -29.22 -7.30 -13.81
N MET A 484 -27.92 -7.33 -13.47
CA MET A 484 -27.36 -6.57 -12.34
C MET A 484 -27.30 -5.07 -12.63
N VAL A 485 -27.19 -4.64 -13.91
CA VAL A 485 -27.11 -3.22 -14.29
C VAL A 485 -28.30 -2.42 -13.76
N ALA A 486 -29.51 -2.92 -13.96
CA ALA A 486 -30.73 -2.25 -13.48
C ALA A 486 -30.77 -2.15 -11.95
N ARG A 487 -30.29 -3.17 -11.23
CA ARG A 487 -30.20 -3.16 -9.77
C ARG A 487 -29.19 -2.16 -9.26
N VAL A 488 -28.02 -2.07 -9.91
CA VAL A 488 -26.97 -1.09 -9.62
C VAL A 488 -27.49 0.33 -9.82
N THR A 489 -28.08 0.62 -11.00
CA THR A 489 -28.64 1.94 -11.31
C THR A 489 -29.70 2.35 -10.28
N LYS A 490 -30.61 1.45 -9.94
CA LYS A 490 -31.67 1.72 -8.95
C LYS A 490 -31.10 2.01 -7.56
N LEU A 491 -30.12 1.23 -7.11
CA LEU A 491 -29.50 1.44 -5.79
C LEU A 491 -28.74 2.76 -5.74
N LEU A 492 -27.90 3.04 -6.75
CA LEU A 492 -27.16 4.29 -6.82
C LEU A 492 -28.09 5.51 -6.90
N ALA A 493 -29.15 5.47 -7.71
CA ALA A 493 -30.13 6.56 -7.77
C ALA A 493 -30.80 6.84 -6.42
N HIS A 494 -31.04 5.79 -5.63
CA HIS A 494 -31.57 5.91 -4.27
C HIS A 494 -30.55 6.55 -3.31
N LEU A 495 -29.30 6.09 -3.34
CA LEU A 495 -28.26 6.55 -2.42
C LEU A 495 -27.77 7.98 -2.74
N THR A 496 -27.75 8.37 -4.01
CA THR A 496 -27.18 9.64 -4.45
C THR A 496 -28.20 10.78 -4.60
N ALA A 497 -29.49 10.47 -4.50
CA ALA A 497 -30.62 11.42 -4.40
C ALA A 497 -30.56 12.62 -5.35
N GLY A 498 -30.52 12.39 -6.68
CA GLY A 498 -30.57 13.44 -7.71
C GLY A 498 -29.26 13.69 -8.44
N VAL A 499 -28.28 12.80 -8.29
CA VAL A 499 -27.09 12.71 -9.14
C VAL A 499 -27.45 11.87 -10.37
N ALA A 500 -26.99 12.25 -11.54
CA ALA A 500 -27.12 11.42 -12.74
C ALA A 500 -26.30 10.13 -12.58
N ILE A 501 -26.88 8.99 -12.97
CA ILE A 501 -26.23 7.69 -12.84
C ILE A 501 -25.95 7.14 -14.23
N ASP A 502 -24.67 6.90 -14.50
CA ASP A 502 -24.23 6.17 -15.67
C ASP A 502 -23.61 4.82 -15.25
N VAL A 503 -23.79 3.79 -16.08
CA VAL A 503 -23.20 2.47 -15.84
C VAL A 503 -22.38 2.05 -17.05
N VAL A 504 -21.10 1.78 -16.82
CA VAL A 504 -20.19 1.20 -17.80
C VAL A 504 -20.00 -0.26 -17.45
N ARG A 505 -20.22 -1.16 -18.39
CA ARG A 505 -20.00 -2.59 -18.22
C ARG A 505 -18.98 -3.09 -19.25
N GLY A 506 -18.05 -3.89 -18.81
CA GLY A 506 -17.05 -4.46 -19.70
C GLY A 506 -16.44 -5.77 -19.23
N PRO A 507 -15.55 -6.33 -20.04
CA PRO A 507 -14.82 -7.55 -19.73
C PRO A 507 -13.78 -7.31 -18.63
N PHE A 508 -13.07 -8.36 -18.23
CA PHE A 508 -11.92 -8.27 -17.34
C PHE A 508 -10.96 -7.15 -17.77
N ARG A 509 -10.52 -6.31 -16.82
CA ARG A 509 -9.69 -5.08 -16.98
C ARG A 509 -10.42 -3.84 -17.50
N THR A 510 -11.72 -3.80 -17.45
CA THR A 510 -12.45 -2.54 -17.63
C THR A 510 -12.14 -1.57 -16.48
N ILE A 511 -11.98 -2.09 -15.27
CA ILE A 511 -11.53 -1.32 -14.11
C ILE A 511 -10.00 -1.25 -14.11
N GLU A 512 -9.47 -0.07 -14.44
CA GLU A 512 -8.03 0.18 -14.34
C GLU A 512 -7.58 0.24 -12.89
N ARG A 513 -6.47 -0.45 -12.57
CA ARG A 513 -5.93 -0.54 -11.22
C ARG A 513 -4.47 -0.13 -11.15
N THR A 514 -4.08 0.34 -9.98
CA THR A 514 -2.67 0.56 -9.63
C THR A 514 -1.96 -0.79 -9.44
N THR A 515 -0.64 -0.78 -9.31
CA THR A 515 0.14 -1.98 -8.96
C THR A 515 -0.21 -2.56 -7.59
N SER A 516 -0.81 -1.76 -6.69
CA SER A 516 -1.36 -2.17 -5.40
C SER A 516 -2.83 -2.61 -5.46
N GLY A 517 -3.44 -2.70 -6.64
CA GLY A 517 -4.81 -3.16 -6.84
C GLY A 517 -5.90 -2.08 -6.70
N LYS A 518 -5.55 -0.84 -6.33
CA LYS A 518 -6.55 0.26 -6.16
C LYS A 518 -7.10 0.72 -7.51
N PRO A 519 -8.42 1.02 -7.63
CA PRO A 519 -9.00 1.61 -8.84
C PRO A 519 -8.35 2.96 -9.18
N ARG A 520 -8.00 3.16 -10.44
CA ARG A 520 -7.52 4.44 -10.97
C ARG A 520 -8.70 5.34 -11.35
N ARG A 521 -9.51 5.73 -10.37
CA ARG A 521 -10.78 6.44 -10.59
C ARG A 521 -10.62 7.67 -11.46
N ARG A 522 -9.61 8.49 -11.22
CA ARG A 522 -9.39 9.71 -12.00
C ARG A 522 -9.03 9.43 -13.46
N THR A 523 -8.18 8.43 -13.73
CA THR A 523 -7.85 8.03 -15.11
C THR A 523 -9.11 7.53 -15.82
N MET A 524 -9.88 6.68 -15.16
CA MET A 524 -11.16 6.18 -15.71
C MET A 524 -12.18 7.32 -15.90
N TRP A 525 -12.23 8.29 -14.98
CA TRP A 525 -13.08 9.48 -15.12
C TRP A 525 -12.71 10.31 -16.36
N GLN A 526 -11.42 10.54 -16.59
CA GLN A 526 -10.94 11.26 -17.79
C GLN A 526 -11.32 10.51 -19.08
N ARG A 527 -11.16 9.18 -19.09
CA ARG A 527 -11.55 8.33 -20.22
C ARG A 527 -13.07 8.32 -20.44
N TYR A 528 -13.86 8.34 -19.37
CA TYR A 528 -15.30 8.48 -19.45
C TYR A 528 -15.68 9.83 -20.10
N LEU A 529 -15.08 10.94 -19.67
CA LEU A 529 -15.32 12.26 -20.27
C LEU A 529 -14.86 12.35 -21.74
N ALA A 530 -13.80 11.60 -22.10
CA ALA A 530 -13.31 11.51 -23.48
C ALA A 530 -14.15 10.58 -24.38
N GLY A 531 -15.18 9.90 -23.82
CA GLY A 531 -15.99 8.94 -24.56
C GLY A 531 -15.29 7.62 -24.86
N GLU A 532 -14.22 7.30 -24.15
CA GLU A 532 -13.49 6.02 -24.28
C GLU A 532 -14.05 4.93 -23.36
N LEU A 533 -14.72 5.31 -22.29
CA LEU A 533 -15.54 4.45 -21.44
C LEU A 533 -17.00 4.81 -21.69
N LEU A 534 -17.67 4.02 -22.51
CA LEU A 534 -19.06 4.30 -22.91
C LEU A 534 -20.03 3.71 -21.89
N PRO A 535 -20.95 4.53 -21.35
CA PRO A 535 -22.07 4.00 -20.57
C PRO A 535 -22.93 3.08 -21.44
N LEU A 536 -23.51 2.08 -20.80
CA LEU A 536 -24.61 1.33 -21.42
C LEU A 536 -25.75 2.32 -21.62
N ASP A 537 -26.19 2.51 -22.86
CA ASP A 537 -27.37 3.31 -23.15
C ASP A 537 -28.51 2.83 -22.25
N ALA A 538 -29.07 3.73 -21.45
CA ALA A 538 -30.27 3.46 -20.67
C ALA A 538 -31.38 3.13 -21.67
N GLY A 539 -31.58 1.82 -21.86
CA GLY A 539 -32.40 1.15 -22.86
C GLY A 539 -33.34 2.02 -23.67
N THR A 540 -33.19 1.98 -24.96
CA THR A 540 -34.34 2.08 -25.85
C THR A 540 -35.24 0.88 -25.52
N PRO A 541 -36.49 1.07 -25.01
CA PRO A 541 -37.42 -0.04 -24.83
C PRO A 541 -37.77 -0.55 -26.23
N GLY A 542 -37.34 -1.78 -26.55
CA GLY A 542 -37.76 -2.54 -27.72
C GLY A 542 -39.13 -3.16 -27.50
#